data_7ec4c2784d77d1a4424397a1d4b6955e
#
_entry.id   7ec4c2784d77d1a4424397a1d4b6955e
#
_cell.length_a   1.000
_cell.length_b   1.000
_cell.length_c   1.000
_cell.angle_alpha   90.00
_cell.angle_beta   90.00
_cell.angle_gamma   90.00
#
_symmetry.space_group_name_H-M   'P 1'
#
loop_
_entity.id
_entity.type
_entity.pdbx_description
1 polymer ?
#
loop_
_entity_poly.entity_id
_entity_poly.type
_entity_poly.pdbx_seq_one_letter_code
_entity_poly.pdbx_strand_id
1 'polypeptide(L)'
;VKPSIPDATQRDSLEKLLQLSYALESVSWTKFFERIGHERLRVVVENEEVIGGLAAYRLAQFFGGASVPLVGVAGVGVAPHARGRGVAKTMLLATLDELRQAAPIAGLYASTTTLYRSCGFEQAGTAMWFEAPLASFPRGDRALACAALAPRTHEPLHAAYDARA
;
A
#
# COMPACT_ATOMS: atom_id res chain seq x y z
N VAL A 1 -15.71 16.69 -0.24
CA VAL A 1 -15.46 16.07 -1.55
C VAL A 1 -15.39 14.56 -1.37
N LYS A 2 -16.24 13.79 -2.12
CA LYS A 2 -16.29 12.33 -2.03
C LYS A 2 -15.28 11.73 -3.02
N PRO A 3 -14.40 10.81 -2.60
CA PRO A 3 -13.52 10.11 -3.52
C PRO A 3 -14.31 9.18 -4.45
N SER A 4 -13.81 8.98 -5.67
CA SER A 4 -14.41 8.10 -6.68
C SER A 4 -13.35 7.20 -7.32
N ILE A 5 -13.78 6.12 -7.96
CA ILE A 5 -12.91 5.29 -8.79
C ILE A 5 -12.56 6.11 -10.05
N PRO A 6 -11.26 6.25 -10.38
CA PRO A 6 -10.85 7.07 -11.53
C PRO A 6 -11.15 6.40 -12.87
N ASP A 7 -11.51 7.22 -13.86
CA ASP A 7 -11.48 6.85 -15.28
C ASP A 7 -10.03 6.81 -15.83
N ALA A 8 -9.84 6.56 -17.12
CA ALA A 8 -8.53 6.46 -17.74
C ALA A 8 -7.71 7.76 -17.60
N THR A 9 -8.30 8.89 -17.91
CA THR A 9 -7.64 10.21 -17.86
C THR A 9 -7.28 10.61 -16.43
N GLN A 10 -8.15 10.29 -15.48
CA GLN A 10 -7.93 10.55 -14.06
C GLN A 10 -6.83 9.65 -13.50
N ARG A 11 -6.67 8.41 -14.00
CA ARG A 11 -5.55 7.52 -13.62
C ARG A 11 -4.20 8.10 -14.05
N ASP A 12 -4.11 8.60 -15.29
CA ASP A 12 -2.89 9.24 -15.79
C ASP A 12 -2.53 10.48 -14.96
N SER A 13 -3.56 11.24 -14.56
CA SER A 13 -3.39 12.41 -13.69
C SER A 13 -2.95 12.01 -12.29
N LEU A 14 -3.52 10.94 -11.73
CA LEU A 14 -3.10 10.38 -10.45
C LEU A 14 -1.66 9.88 -10.48
N GLU A 15 -1.25 9.20 -11.55
CA GLU A 15 0.12 8.73 -11.72
C GLU A 15 1.12 9.89 -11.65
N LYS A 16 0.89 10.96 -12.41
CA LYS A 16 1.71 12.17 -12.40
C LYS A 16 1.77 12.81 -11.01
N LEU A 17 0.62 12.89 -10.33
CA LEU A 17 0.53 13.43 -8.97
C LEU A 17 1.37 12.61 -7.99
N LEU A 18 1.32 11.29 -8.07
CA LEU A 18 2.10 10.42 -7.19
C LEU A 18 3.60 10.44 -7.52
N GLN A 19 3.98 10.51 -8.79
CA GLN A 19 5.38 10.72 -9.18
C GLN A 19 5.96 11.98 -8.55
N LEU A 20 5.23 13.10 -8.63
CA LEU A 20 5.63 14.35 -7.98
C LEU A 20 5.68 14.25 -6.44
N SER A 21 4.73 13.52 -5.85
CA SER A 21 4.60 13.44 -4.38
C SER A 21 5.68 12.58 -3.73
N TYR A 22 6.13 11.55 -4.42
CA TYR A 22 7.06 10.55 -3.86
C TYR A 22 8.48 10.69 -4.39
N ALA A 23 8.71 11.42 -5.48
CA ALA A 23 10.01 11.58 -6.13
C ALA A 23 10.77 10.25 -6.34
N LEU A 24 10.05 9.16 -6.56
CA LEU A 24 10.59 7.81 -6.71
C LEU A 24 10.71 7.47 -8.19
N GLU A 25 11.89 7.68 -8.76
CA GLU A 25 12.17 7.33 -10.16
C GLU A 25 12.08 5.82 -10.45
N SER A 26 12.29 4.97 -9.43
CA SER A 26 12.29 3.52 -9.57
C SER A 26 10.92 2.86 -9.48
N VAL A 27 9.88 3.60 -9.10
CA VAL A 27 8.53 3.06 -8.94
C VAL A 27 7.70 3.34 -10.19
N SER A 28 7.31 2.29 -10.89
CA SER A 28 6.29 2.40 -11.95
C SER A 28 4.91 2.33 -11.32
N TRP A 29 4.27 3.49 -11.18
CA TRP A 29 2.89 3.58 -10.70
C TRP A 29 1.91 2.87 -11.62
N THR A 30 2.13 2.92 -12.96
CA THR A 30 1.35 2.15 -13.95
C THR A 30 1.33 0.67 -13.62
N LYS A 31 2.51 0.04 -13.47
CA LYS A 31 2.62 -1.39 -13.11
C LYS A 31 2.02 -1.70 -11.74
N PHE A 32 2.12 -0.78 -10.81
CA PHE A 32 1.50 -0.93 -9.50
C PHE A 32 -0.03 -0.92 -9.62
N PHE A 33 -0.62 0.00 -10.36
CA PHE A 33 -2.06 0.11 -10.57
C PHE A 33 -2.62 -1.11 -11.32
N GLU A 34 -1.93 -1.57 -12.36
CA GLU A 34 -2.28 -2.80 -13.08
C GLU A 34 -2.30 -4.02 -12.15
N ARG A 35 -1.30 -4.14 -11.29
CA ARG A 35 -1.17 -5.26 -10.36
C ARG A 35 -2.24 -5.30 -9.28
N ILE A 36 -2.63 -4.16 -8.73
CA ILE A 36 -3.65 -4.11 -7.65
C ILE A 36 -5.07 -4.06 -8.19
N GLY A 37 -5.27 -3.63 -9.44
CA GLY A 37 -6.56 -3.37 -10.07
C GLY A 37 -7.02 -1.92 -9.95
N HIS A 38 -7.46 -1.36 -11.06
CA HIS A 38 -7.85 0.05 -11.15
C HIS A 38 -9.06 0.41 -10.28
N GLU A 39 -9.93 -0.54 -10.02
CA GLU A 39 -11.11 -0.39 -9.14
C GLU A 39 -10.72 -0.14 -7.67
N ARG A 40 -9.46 -0.33 -7.33
CA ARG A 40 -8.90 -0.10 -5.99
C ARG A 40 -8.30 1.28 -5.80
N LEU A 41 -8.29 2.08 -6.86
CA LEU A 41 -7.86 3.47 -6.81
C LEU A 41 -9.01 4.37 -6.37
N ARG A 42 -8.68 5.43 -5.67
CA ARG A 42 -9.61 6.52 -5.33
C ARG A 42 -8.97 7.84 -5.67
N VAL A 43 -9.75 8.72 -6.29
CA VAL A 43 -9.33 10.09 -6.59
C VAL A 43 -10.34 11.09 -6.06
N VAL A 44 -9.84 12.28 -5.76
CA VAL A 44 -10.62 13.47 -5.47
C VAL A 44 -10.44 14.42 -6.63
N VAL A 45 -11.54 14.82 -7.23
CA VAL A 45 -11.57 15.74 -8.38
C VAL A 45 -12.22 17.05 -7.95
N GLU A 46 -11.62 18.16 -8.34
CA GLU A 46 -12.14 19.51 -8.17
C GLU A 46 -11.88 20.31 -9.46
N ASN A 47 -12.91 20.94 -10.03
CA ASN A 47 -12.81 21.67 -11.30
C ASN A 47 -12.12 20.87 -12.42
N GLU A 48 -12.55 19.62 -12.60
CA GLU A 48 -12.00 18.65 -13.58
C GLU A 48 -10.54 18.21 -13.34
N GLU A 49 -9.90 18.70 -12.29
CA GLU A 49 -8.53 18.33 -11.92
C GLU A 49 -8.50 17.29 -10.79
N VAL A 50 -7.62 16.29 -10.91
CA VAL A 50 -7.34 15.34 -9.82
C VAL A 50 -6.44 16.02 -8.80
N ILE A 51 -7.03 16.44 -7.67
CA ILE A 51 -6.33 17.14 -6.59
C ILE A 51 -5.81 16.19 -5.48
N GLY A 52 -6.20 14.94 -5.50
CA GLY A 52 -5.72 13.94 -4.56
C GLY A 52 -6.08 12.52 -4.99
N GLY A 53 -5.36 11.54 -4.46
CA GLY A 53 -5.68 10.15 -4.70
C GLY A 53 -4.92 9.19 -3.80
N LEU A 54 -5.36 7.95 -3.81
CA LEU A 54 -4.77 6.83 -3.08
C LEU A 54 -5.14 5.50 -3.72
N ALA A 55 -4.43 4.45 -3.31
CA ALA A 55 -4.82 3.07 -3.55
C ALA A 55 -5.26 2.41 -2.23
N ALA A 56 -6.37 1.66 -2.27
CA ALA A 56 -6.85 0.88 -1.14
C ALA A 56 -7.18 -0.54 -1.62
N TYR A 57 -6.41 -1.54 -1.18
CA TYR A 57 -6.49 -2.90 -1.70
C TYR A 57 -6.54 -3.92 -0.57
N ARG A 58 -7.13 -5.08 -0.87
CA ARG A 58 -7.33 -6.14 0.11
C ARG A 58 -6.03 -6.90 0.35
N LEU A 59 -5.70 -7.03 1.61
CA LEU A 59 -4.63 -7.85 2.15
C LEU A 59 -5.17 -8.72 3.28
N ALA A 60 -4.28 -9.46 3.91
CA ALA A 60 -4.52 -10.09 5.20
C ALA A 60 -3.29 -9.95 6.08
N GLN A 61 -3.50 -9.99 7.38
CA GLN A 61 -2.46 -10.00 8.39
C GLN A 61 -2.70 -11.17 9.32
N PHE A 62 -1.66 -11.89 9.66
CA PHE A 62 -1.74 -12.94 10.67
C PHE A 62 -1.70 -12.35 12.09
N PHE A 63 -2.63 -12.78 12.93
CA PHE A 63 -2.67 -12.51 14.36
C PHE A 63 -2.92 -13.83 15.12
N GLY A 64 -1.94 -14.27 15.89
CA GLY A 64 -2.05 -15.50 16.68
C GLY A 64 -2.42 -16.74 15.87
N GLY A 65 -1.85 -16.90 14.67
CA GLY A 65 -2.12 -18.02 13.78
C GLY A 65 -3.39 -17.88 12.91
N ALA A 66 -4.16 -16.81 13.07
CA ALA A 66 -5.36 -16.57 12.28
C ALA A 66 -5.14 -15.46 11.24
N SER A 67 -5.55 -15.71 9.99
CA SER A 67 -5.53 -14.71 8.93
C SER A 67 -6.71 -13.75 9.08
N VAL A 68 -6.42 -12.47 9.32
CA VAL A 68 -7.42 -11.40 9.48
C VAL A 68 -7.41 -10.52 8.24
N PRO A 69 -8.56 -10.29 7.59
CA PRO A 69 -8.66 -9.37 6.46
C PRO A 69 -8.19 -7.95 6.82
N LEU A 70 -7.44 -7.34 5.92
CA LEU A 70 -6.86 -6.00 6.09
C LEU A 70 -7.03 -5.19 4.82
N VAL A 71 -7.33 -3.90 4.95
CA VAL A 71 -7.21 -2.93 3.85
C VAL A 71 -5.83 -2.29 3.89
N GLY A 72 -5.02 -2.57 2.86
CA GLY A 72 -3.75 -1.87 2.66
C GLY A 72 -3.98 -0.52 1.97
N VAL A 73 -3.46 0.56 2.53
CA VAL A 73 -3.50 1.89 1.92
C VAL A 73 -2.10 2.28 1.43
N ALA A 74 -2.00 2.71 0.19
CA ALA A 74 -0.74 3.13 -0.42
C ALA A 74 -0.94 4.32 -1.38
N GLY A 75 0.16 4.99 -1.74
CA GLY A 75 0.12 6.06 -2.73
C GLY A 75 -0.81 7.21 -2.36
N VAL A 76 -0.81 7.63 -1.11
CA VAL A 76 -1.62 8.80 -0.68
C VAL A 76 -0.93 10.07 -1.14
N GLY A 77 -1.51 10.75 -2.12
CA GLY A 77 -0.98 11.99 -2.67
C GLY A 77 -2.02 13.10 -2.71
N VAL A 78 -1.56 14.35 -2.55
CA VAL A 78 -2.38 15.57 -2.70
C VAL A 78 -1.59 16.60 -3.47
N ALA A 79 -2.21 17.19 -4.48
CA ALA A 79 -1.63 18.23 -5.30
C ALA A 79 -1.14 19.41 -4.44
N PRO A 80 0.04 20.00 -4.73
CA PRO A 80 0.63 21.05 -3.90
C PRO A 80 -0.33 22.19 -3.54
N HIS A 81 -1.09 22.68 -4.51
CA HIS A 81 -2.05 23.79 -4.32
C HIS A 81 -3.30 23.42 -3.51
N ALA A 82 -3.55 22.11 -3.31
CA ALA A 82 -4.68 21.59 -2.53
C ALA A 82 -4.29 21.11 -1.13
N ARG A 83 -2.99 21.18 -0.78
CA ARG A 83 -2.50 20.83 0.55
C ARG A 83 -3.01 21.80 1.62
N GLY A 84 -3.04 21.36 2.87
CA GLY A 84 -3.55 22.17 3.97
C GLY A 84 -5.08 22.31 4.05
N ARG A 85 -5.81 21.85 3.03
CA ARG A 85 -7.27 21.95 2.91
C ARG A 85 -8.03 20.72 3.45
N GLY A 86 -7.33 19.77 4.07
CA GLY A 86 -7.94 18.55 4.62
C GLY A 86 -8.27 17.46 3.59
N VAL A 87 -7.88 17.61 2.32
CA VAL A 87 -8.19 16.68 1.22
C VAL A 87 -7.77 15.25 1.55
N ALA A 88 -6.52 15.04 2.02
CA ALA A 88 -6.02 13.70 2.36
C ALA A 88 -6.83 13.04 3.48
N LYS A 89 -7.16 13.79 4.54
CA LYS A 89 -7.95 13.28 5.67
C LYS A 89 -9.34 12.89 5.23
N THR A 90 -10.03 13.76 4.50
CA THR A 90 -11.39 13.50 4.01
C THR A 90 -11.42 12.29 3.08
N MET A 91 -10.45 12.20 2.15
CA MET A 91 -10.33 11.07 1.24
C MET A 91 -10.06 9.76 1.95
N LEU A 92 -9.14 9.74 2.92
CA LEU A 92 -8.83 8.55 3.73
C LEU A 92 -10.06 8.09 4.50
N LEU A 93 -10.70 8.96 5.26
CA LEU A 93 -11.86 8.61 6.08
C LEU A 93 -13.01 8.08 5.24
N ALA A 94 -13.31 8.73 4.11
CA ALA A 94 -14.37 8.28 3.20
C ALA A 94 -14.06 6.91 2.57
N THR A 95 -12.79 6.67 2.18
CA THR A 95 -12.37 5.37 1.63
C THR A 95 -12.42 4.26 2.69
N LEU A 96 -11.99 4.54 3.91
CA LEU A 96 -12.05 3.57 5.01
C LEU A 96 -13.50 3.24 5.40
N ASP A 97 -14.38 4.23 5.39
CA ASP A 97 -15.81 4.01 5.67
C ASP A 97 -16.46 3.14 4.58
N GLU A 98 -16.16 3.39 3.30
CA GLU A 98 -16.59 2.56 2.17
C GLU A 98 -16.14 1.10 2.34
N LEU A 99 -14.93 0.87 2.81
CA LEU A 99 -14.32 -0.47 2.92
C LEU A 99 -14.51 -1.13 4.29
N ARG A 100 -15.20 -0.49 5.21
CA ARG A 100 -15.43 -0.96 6.59
C ARG A 100 -15.98 -2.39 6.67
N GLN A 101 -16.85 -2.76 5.76
CA GLN A 101 -17.44 -4.11 5.71
C GLN A 101 -16.52 -5.16 5.08
N ALA A 102 -15.47 -4.72 4.39
CA ALA A 102 -14.55 -5.62 3.69
C ALA A 102 -13.43 -6.14 4.60
N ALA A 103 -13.02 -5.34 5.62
CA ALA A 103 -11.97 -5.72 6.55
C ALA A 103 -12.11 -4.95 7.88
N PRO A 104 -11.84 -5.61 9.02
CA PRO A 104 -11.92 -4.97 10.34
C PRO A 104 -10.77 -4.03 10.64
N ILE A 105 -9.67 -4.12 9.91
CA ILE A 105 -8.48 -3.31 10.11
C ILE A 105 -7.96 -2.72 8.80
N ALA A 106 -7.23 -1.60 8.90
CA ALA A 106 -6.50 -1.01 7.80
C ALA A 106 -5.03 -0.80 8.21
N GLY A 107 -4.12 -0.92 7.25
CA GLY A 107 -2.69 -0.75 7.48
C GLY A 107 -2.00 0.03 6.37
N LEU A 108 -0.94 0.73 6.71
CA LEU A 108 -0.11 1.48 5.77
C LEU A 108 1.32 1.68 6.31
N TYR A 109 2.23 2.05 5.42
CA TYR A 109 3.53 2.60 5.79
C TYR A 109 3.46 4.12 5.80
N ALA A 110 3.56 4.71 6.99
CA ALA A 110 3.35 6.13 7.18
C ALA A 110 4.58 6.96 6.73
N SER A 111 4.39 7.89 5.80
CA SER A 111 5.36 8.95 5.50
C SER A 111 5.29 10.11 6.52
N THR A 112 4.15 10.26 7.20
CA THR A 112 3.93 11.22 8.28
C THR A 112 2.95 10.66 9.28
N THR A 113 3.23 10.80 10.58
CA THR A 113 2.36 10.27 11.63
C THR A 113 1.15 11.16 11.90
N THR A 114 1.30 12.47 11.77
CA THR A 114 0.24 13.45 12.13
C THR A 114 -1.04 13.25 11.34
N LEU A 115 -0.96 13.09 10.01
CA LEU A 115 -2.13 12.85 9.17
C LEU A 115 -2.84 11.57 9.59
N TYR A 116 -2.10 10.46 9.65
CA TYR A 116 -2.69 9.14 9.87
C TYR A 116 -3.26 8.98 11.28
N ARG A 117 -2.59 9.51 12.30
CA ARG A 117 -3.17 9.58 13.66
C ARG A 117 -4.48 10.35 13.70
N SER A 118 -4.58 11.46 12.95
CA SER A 118 -5.83 12.22 12.86
C SER A 118 -6.98 11.45 12.19
N CYS A 119 -6.66 10.33 11.51
CA CYS A 119 -7.62 9.41 10.88
C CYS A 119 -7.84 8.12 11.71
N GLY A 120 -7.28 8.02 12.90
CA GLY A 120 -7.45 6.87 13.80
C GLY A 120 -6.41 5.77 13.64
N PHE A 121 -5.34 5.97 12.86
CA PHE A 121 -4.23 5.02 12.79
C PHE A 121 -3.28 5.21 13.97
N GLU A 122 -2.71 4.10 14.44
CA GLU A 122 -1.61 4.10 15.40
C GLU A 122 -0.45 3.24 14.91
N GLN A 123 0.73 3.49 15.47
CA GLN A 123 1.92 2.73 15.13
C GLN A 123 1.83 1.33 15.72
N ALA A 124 1.77 0.33 14.84
CA ALA A 124 1.65 -1.08 15.22
C ALA A 124 2.96 -1.87 15.02
N GLY A 125 3.99 -1.25 14.45
CA GLY A 125 5.27 -1.90 14.20
C GLY A 125 6.31 -0.96 13.60
N THR A 126 7.50 -1.53 13.34
CA THR A 126 8.62 -0.83 12.72
C THR A 126 9.24 -1.70 11.63
N ALA A 127 9.48 -1.14 10.46
CA ALA A 127 10.32 -1.75 9.44
C ALA A 127 11.77 -1.30 9.66
N MET A 128 12.68 -2.27 9.74
CA MET A 128 14.11 -2.00 9.85
C MET A 128 14.82 -2.53 8.61
N TRP A 129 15.73 -1.73 8.07
CA TRP A 129 16.58 -2.12 6.96
C TRP A 129 17.99 -2.30 7.49
N PHE A 130 18.60 -3.44 7.14
CA PHE A 130 19.96 -3.76 7.50
C PHE A 130 20.76 -3.93 6.22
N GLU A 131 21.91 -3.31 6.16
CA GLU A 131 22.89 -3.50 5.09
C GLU A 131 24.17 -4.01 5.71
N ALA A 132 24.71 -5.10 5.18
CA ALA A 132 25.96 -5.67 5.62
C ALA A 132 26.72 -6.29 4.45
N PRO A 133 28.06 -6.19 4.42
CA PRO A 133 28.86 -6.89 3.44
C PRO A 133 28.59 -8.40 3.51
N LEU A 134 28.48 -9.06 2.37
CA LEU A 134 28.22 -10.51 2.33
C LEU A 134 29.28 -11.32 3.12
N ALA A 135 30.51 -10.84 3.17
CA ALA A 135 31.61 -11.42 3.94
C ALA A 135 31.40 -11.41 5.47
N SER A 136 30.49 -10.56 5.97
CA SER A 136 30.14 -10.49 7.40
C SER A 136 29.26 -11.63 7.88
N PHE A 137 28.65 -12.38 6.95
CA PHE A 137 27.82 -13.52 7.31
C PHE A 137 28.68 -14.77 7.52
N PRO A 138 28.45 -15.53 8.58
CA PRO A 138 29.17 -16.78 8.81
C PRO A 138 28.91 -17.74 7.64
N ARG A 139 29.93 -18.40 7.16
CA ARG A 139 29.80 -19.50 6.22
C ARG A 139 29.27 -20.70 6.99
N GLY A 140 27.95 -20.84 7.03
CA GLY A 140 27.31 -22.03 7.60
C GLY A 140 27.39 -23.24 6.69
N ASP A 141 27.19 -24.42 7.27
CA ASP A 141 26.98 -25.62 6.49
C ASP A 141 25.76 -25.45 5.58
N ARG A 142 25.85 -25.93 4.34
CA ARG A 142 24.73 -25.90 3.38
C ARG A 142 23.71 -26.97 3.76
N ALA A 143 23.11 -26.82 4.92
CA ALA A 143 22.10 -27.76 5.43
C ALA A 143 20.75 -27.66 4.70
N LEU A 144 20.53 -26.55 3.99
CA LEU A 144 19.29 -26.32 3.24
C LEU A 144 19.55 -26.43 1.74
N ALA A 145 18.81 -27.30 1.07
CA ALA A 145 18.79 -27.39 -0.38
C ALA A 145 17.95 -26.21 -0.93
N CYS A 146 18.53 -25.45 -1.86
CA CYS A 146 17.80 -24.42 -2.59
C CYS A 146 17.36 -25.01 -3.94
N ALA A 147 16.08 -24.94 -4.22
CA ALA A 147 15.51 -25.32 -5.51
C ALA A 147 14.79 -24.13 -6.15
N ALA A 148 14.85 -24.02 -7.47
CA ALA A 148 14.04 -23.06 -8.19
C ALA A 148 12.58 -23.50 -8.16
N LEU A 149 11.67 -22.60 -7.80
CA LEU A 149 10.24 -22.83 -7.94
C LEU A 149 9.83 -22.69 -9.40
N ALA A 150 9.05 -23.64 -9.91
CA ALA A 150 8.46 -23.49 -11.23
C ALA A 150 7.51 -22.28 -11.25
N PRO A 151 7.43 -21.55 -12.40
CA PRO A 151 6.48 -20.46 -12.53
C PRO A 151 5.07 -20.93 -12.18
N ARG A 152 4.37 -20.21 -11.31
CA ARG A 152 3.01 -20.49 -10.80
C ARG A 152 2.89 -21.67 -9.81
N THR A 153 3.96 -22.25 -9.31
CA THR A 153 3.90 -23.24 -8.22
C THR A 153 3.94 -22.50 -6.88
N HIS A 154 2.78 -22.26 -6.29
CA HIS A 154 2.67 -21.51 -5.03
C HIS A 154 2.44 -22.37 -3.79
N GLU A 155 2.01 -23.61 -3.94
CA GLU A 155 1.66 -24.51 -2.83
C GLU A 155 2.77 -24.64 -1.76
N PRO A 156 4.06 -24.89 -2.10
CA PRO A 156 5.10 -24.96 -1.09
C PRO A 156 5.33 -23.63 -0.34
N LEU A 157 5.10 -22.50 -1.04
CA LEU A 157 5.21 -21.17 -0.42
C LEU A 157 4.04 -20.91 0.52
N HIS A 158 2.81 -21.30 0.14
CA HIS A 158 1.63 -21.20 0.99
C HIS A 158 1.82 -22.03 2.27
N ALA A 159 2.22 -23.29 2.14
CA ALA A 159 2.48 -24.15 3.30
C ALA A 159 3.54 -23.56 4.25
N ALA A 160 4.64 -23.03 3.70
CA ALA A 160 5.68 -22.39 4.50
C ALA A 160 5.21 -21.08 5.14
N TYR A 161 4.32 -20.35 4.46
CA TYR A 161 3.75 -19.10 4.98
C TYR A 161 2.78 -19.40 6.12
N ASP A 162 1.88 -20.36 5.93
CA ASP A 162 0.89 -20.76 6.94
C ASP A 162 1.54 -21.37 8.19
N ALA A 163 2.66 -22.09 8.02
CA ALA A 163 3.43 -22.65 9.15
C ALA A 163 4.11 -21.59 10.04
N ARG A 164 4.21 -20.32 9.57
CA ARG A 164 4.78 -19.20 10.34
C ARG A 164 3.70 -18.33 11.00
N ALA A 165 2.45 -18.55 10.67
CA ALA A 165 1.31 -17.83 11.21
C ALA A 165 0.98 -18.27 12.62
#